data_54d94e9f1341d9fa65024fe288abed23
#
_entry.id   54d94e9f1341d9fa65024fe288abed23
#
_cell.length_a   1.000
_cell.length_b   1.000
_cell.length_c   1.000
_cell.angle_alpha   90.00
_cell.angle_beta   90.00
_cell.angle_gamma   90.00
#
_symmetry.space_group_name_H-M   'P 1'
#
loop_
_entity.id
_entity.type
_entity.pdbx_description
1 polymer ?
#
loop_
_entity_poly.entity_id
_entity_poly.type
_entity_poly.pdbx_seq_one_letter_code
_entity_poly.pdbx_strand_id
1 'polypeptide(L)'
;KYIGGHGNSIGGIVVDSGKFPWAEHKDRFEILNTPDVSYHGVNYVEHFGAAAYIARCRVAPLRGTGAALSPFNAFFDPTRVRNAGTTYGSPH
;
A
#
# COMPACT_ATOMS: atom_id res chain seq x y z
N LYS A 1 0.77 14.90 -4.40
CA LYS A 1 1.25 16.19 -4.94
C LYS A 1 2.76 16.35 -4.86
N TYR A 2 3.33 16.01 -3.70
CA TYR A 2 4.76 16.23 -3.48
C TYR A 2 5.64 15.40 -4.42
N ILE A 3 5.26 14.17 -4.69
CA ILE A 3 6.03 13.30 -5.58
C ILE A 3 6.10 13.90 -6.98
N GLY A 4 4.96 14.36 -7.51
CA GLY A 4 4.91 15.04 -8.80
C GLY A 4 5.58 16.41 -8.78
N GLY A 5 5.44 17.14 -7.71
CA GLY A 5 6.11 18.41 -7.46
C GLY A 5 5.52 19.63 -8.14
N HIS A 6 4.53 19.46 -9.01
CA HIS A 6 3.91 20.55 -9.75
C HIS A 6 2.45 20.83 -9.33
N GLY A 7 1.91 20.04 -8.43
CA GLY A 7 0.54 20.22 -7.94
C GLY A 7 -0.55 19.84 -8.95
N ASN A 8 -0.20 19.24 -10.05
CA ASN A 8 -1.12 18.89 -11.13
C ASN A 8 -1.36 17.39 -11.27
N SER A 9 -0.74 16.57 -10.43
CA SER A 9 -1.00 15.14 -10.37
C SER A 9 -1.05 14.69 -8.93
N ILE A 10 -1.89 13.70 -8.66
CA ILE A 10 -2.08 13.16 -7.32
C ILE A 10 -1.93 11.65 -7.40
N GLY A 11 -1.13 11.13 -6.48
CA GLY A 11 -0.96 9.71 -6.33
C GLY A 11 -0.65 9.38 -4.89
N GLY A 12 -0.52 8.12 -4.60
CA GLY A 12 -0.16 7.65 -3.28
C GLY A 12 0.49 6.28 -3.37
N ILE A 13 1.12 5.91 -2.28
CA ILE A 13 1.76 4.60 -2.19
C ILE A 13 1.64 4.09 -0.76
N VAL A 14 1.43 2.79 -0.65
CA VAL A 14 1.46 2.07 0.63
C VAL A 14 2.60 1.07 0.56
N VAL A 15 3.50 1.14 1.52
CA VAL A 15 4.67 0.27 1.55
C VAL A 15 4.62 -0.59 2.81
N ASP A 16 4.76 -1.89 2.64
CA ASP A 16 4.81 -2.86 3.73
C ASP A 16 6.19 -3.49 3.76
N SER A 17 6.83 -3.47 4.92
CA SER A 17 8.16 -4.08 5.07
C SER A 17 8.13 -5.60 4.91
N GLY A 18 6.96 -6.21 5.14
CA GLY A 18 6.82 -7.66 5.18
C GLY A 18 7.43 -8.31 6.42
N LYS A 19 7.80 -7.51 7.42
CA LYS A 19 8.49 -8.00 8.61
C LYS A 19 7.73 -7.78 9.91
N PHE A 20 6.60 -7.07 9.86
CA PHE A 20 5.85 -6.81 11.08
C PHE A 20 5.17 -8.09 11.58
N PRO A 21 5.30 -8.40 12.89
CA PRO A 21 4.73 -9.63 13.45
C PRO A 21 3.23 -9.49 13.75
N TRP A 22 2.39 -9.51 12.73
CA TRP A 22 0.95 -9.31 12.87
C TRP A 22 0.30 -10.31 13.83
N ALA A 23 0.75 -11.56 13.80
CA ALA A 23 0.19 -12.61 14.65
C ALA A 23 0.45 -12.39 16.14
N GLU A 24 1.55 -11.72 16.48
CA GLU A 24 1.91 -11.45 17.87
C GLU A 24 1.11 -10.30 18.48
N HIS A 25 0.44 -9.51 17.65
CA HIS A 25 -0.32 -8.34 18.08
C HIS A 25 -1.81 -8.46 17.73
N LYS A 26 -2.38 -9.63 17.92
CA LYS A 26 -3.77 -9.93 17.57
C LYS A 26 -4.78 -8.95 18.17
N ASP A 27 -4.55 -8.54 19.41
CA ASP A 27 -5.47 -7.66 20.12
C ASP A 27 -5.57 -6.28 19.49
N ARG A 28 -4.51 -5.83 18.83
CA ARG A 28 -4.45 -4.52 18.21
C ARG A 28 -4.86 -4.54 16.74
N PHE A 29 -4.71 -5.68 16.09
CA PHE A 29 -4.95 -5.83 14.66
C PHE A 29 -5.94 -6.95 14.37
N GLU A 30 -7.10 -6.86 14.98
CA GLU A 30 -8.16 -7.88 14.85
C GLU A 30 -8.57 -8.09 13.40
N ILE A 31 -8.64 -7.03 12.61
CA ILE A 31 -9.06 -7.11 11.21
C ILE A 31 -8.21 -8.09 10.40
N LEU A 32 -6.92 -8.18 10.71
CA LEU A 32 -6.00 -9.09 10.03
C LEU A 32 -5.96 -10.49 10.66
N ASN A 33 -6.45 -10.63 11.89
CA ASN A 33 -6.32 -11.85 12.67
C ASN A 33 -7.65 -12.59 12.90
N THR A 34 -8.74 -12.12 12.28
CA THR A 34 -10.04 -12.75 12.36
C THR A 34 -10.60 -13.02 10.98
N PRO A 35 -11.54 -14.00 10.84
CA PRO A 35 -12.13 -14.29 9.53
C PRO A 35 -12.86 -13.08 8.94
N ASP A 36 -12.61 -12.79 7.69
CA ASP A 36 -13.28 -11.71 6.96
C ASP A 36 -14.48 -12.28 6.22
N VAL A 37 -15.68 -11.98 6.71
CA VAL A 37 -16.90 -12.49 6.10
C VAL A 37 -17.13 -11.95 4.70
N SER A 38 -16.58 -10.80 4.37
CA SER A 38 -16.68 -10.20 3.03
C SER A 38 -15.73 -10.85 2.03
N TYR A 39 -14.80 -11.67 2.49
CA TYR A 39 -13.85 -12.37 1.65
C TYR A 39 -13.76 -13.84 2.06
N HIS A 40 -14.86 -14.55 1.93
CA HIS A 40 -14.98 -16.00 2.16
C HIS A 40 -14.54 -16.49 3.54
N GLY A 41 -14.57 -15.62 4.54
CA GLY A 41 -14.13 -15.98 5.90
C GLY A 41 -12.62 -16.13 6.04
N VAL A 42 -11.83 -15.57 5.14
CA VAL A 42 -10.38 -15.69 5.18
C VAL A 42 -9.80 -14.88 6.34
N ASN A 43 -8.91 -15.51 7.10
CA ASN A 43 -8.06 -14.83 8.07
C ASN A 43 -6.76 -14.47 7.40
N TYR A 44 -6.47 -13.18 7.27
CA TYR A 44 -5.35 -12.70 6.47
C TYR A 44 -3.99 -13.15 7.00
N VAL A 45 -3.82 -13.13 8.32
CA VAL A 45 -2.54 -13.55 8.92
C VAL A 45 -2.33 -15.06 8.74
N GLU A 46 -3.36 -15.87 8.93
CA GLU A 46 -3.24 -17.32 8.76
C GLU A 46 -3.00 -17.71 7.32
N HIS A 47 -3.61 -17.00 6.38
CA HIS A 47 -3.55 -17.34 4.97
C HIS A 47 -2.35 -16.72 4.26
N PHE A 48 -2.02 -15.48 4.56
CA PHE A 48 -0.97 -14.71 3.86
C PHE A 48 0.29 -14.46 4.70
N GLY A 49 0.24 -14.72 6.01
CA GLY A 49 1.40 -14.52 6.88
C GLY A 49 1.93 -13.09 6.84
N ALA A 50 3.18 -12.93 6.47
CA ALA A 50 3.85 -11.63 6.42
C ALA A 50 3.22 -10.67 5.40
N ALA A 51 2.50 -11.18 4.41
CA ALA A 51 1.83 -10.38 3.39
C ALA A 51 0.39 -10.00 3.76
N ALA A 52 -0.04 -10.26 5.00
CA ALA A 52 -1.42 -10.04 5.43
C ALA A 52 -1.89 -8.59 5.21
N TYR A 53 -1.07 -7.62 5.53
CA TYR A 53 -1.44 -6.21 5.40
C TYR A 53 -1.68 -5.83 3.93
N ILE A 54 -0.74 -6.17 3.06
CA ILE A 54 -0.86 -5.86 1.62
C ILE A 54 -2.03 -6.63 1.00
N ALA A 55 -2.23 -7.89 1.39
CA ALA A 55 -3.37 -8.67 0.92
C ALA A 55 -4.68 -8.00 1.31
N ARG A 56 -4.81 -7.55 2.55
CA ARG A 56 -6.00 -6.84 3.01
C ARG A 56 -6.21 -5.53 2.25
N CYS A 57 -5.14 -4.78 1.99
CA CYS A 57 -5.23 -3.54 1.22
C CYS A 57 -5.82 -3.78 -0.17
N ARG A 58 -5.41 -4.87 -0.82
CA ARG A 58 -5.93 -5.22 -2.14
C ARG A 58 -7.37 -5.70 -2.11
N VAL A 59 -7.70 -6.51 -1.13
CA VAL A 59 -9.03 -7.14 -1.08
C VAL A 59 -10.11 -6.16 -0.64
N ALA A 60 -9.82 -5.29 0.31
CA ALA A 60 -10.84 -4.41 0.87
C ALA A 60 -10.77 -2.98 0.33
N PRO A 61 -9.80 -2.13 0.72
CA PRO A 61 -9.80 -0.76 0.24
C PRO A 61 -9.72 -0.63 -1.27
N LEU A 62 -8.82 -1.36 -1.92
CA LEU A 62 -8.66 -1.25 -3.38
C LEU A 62 -9.90 -1.75 -4.12
N ARG A 63 -10.40 -2.93 -3.76
CA ARG A 63 -11.58 -3.50 -4.40
C ARG A 63 -12.83 -2.67 -4.12
N GLY A 64 -12.96 -2.18 -2.88
CA GLY A 64 -14.15 -1.42 -2.47
C GLY A 64 -14.20 -0.02 -3.04
N THR A 65 -13.08 0.68 -3.13
CA THR A 65 -13.03 2.06 -3.62
C THR A 65 -12.68 2.15 -5.10
N GLY A 66 -12.02 1.12 -5.65
CA GLY A 66 -11.51 1.15 -7.01
C GLY A 66 -10.37 2.14 -7.21
N ALA A 67 -9.73 2.57 -6.13
CA ALA A 67 -8.68 3.57 -6.20
C ALA A 67 -7.48 3.04 -6.98
N ALA A 68 -7.17 3.68 -8.09
CA ALA A 68 -6.06 3.31 -8.95
C ALA A 68 -5.44 4.56 -9.53
N LEU A 69 -4.13 4.52 -9.70
CA LEU A 69 -3.40 5.64 -10.28
C LEU A 69 -3.74 5.75 -11.77
N SER A 70 -4.09 6.96 -12.23
CA SER A 70 -4.39 7.18 -13.63
C SER A 70 -3.11 7.03 -14.48
N PRO A 71 -3.24 6.66 -15.77
CA PRO A 71 -2.05 6.54 -16.63
C PRO A 71 -1.22 7.80 -16.70
N PHE A 72 -1.85 8.98 -16.74
CA PHE A 72 -1.11 10.24 -16.75
C PHE A 72 -0.37 10.46 -15.45
N ASN A 73 -1.02 10.23 -14.31
CA ASN A 73 -0.35 10.36 -13.02
C ASN A 73 0.77 9.34 -12.85
N ALA A 74 0.58 8.13 -13.36
CA ALA A 74 1.61 7.11 -13.36
C ALA A 74 2.81 7.52 -14.20
N PHE A 75 2.60 8.24 -15.29
CA PHE A 75 3.68 8.74 -16.13
C PHE A 75 4.50 9.82 -15.41
N PHE A 76 3.82 10.78 -14.78
CA PHE A 76 4.49 11.90 -14.14
C PHE A 76 5.14 11.52 -12.82
N ASP A 77 4.45 10.74 -11.98
CA ASP A 77 4.93 10.44 -10.64
C ASP A 77 6.23 9.61 -10.62
N PRO A 78 6.35 8.51 -11.38
CA PRO A 78 7.62 7.77 -11.43
C PRO A 78 8.77 8.59 -11.98
N THR A 79 8.52 9.43 -12.97
CA THR A 79 9.56 10.32 -13.52
C THR A 79 10.06 11.29 -12.45
N ARG A 80 9.15 11.86 -11.70
CA ARG A 80 9.48 12.80 -10.64
C ARG A 80 10.19 12.12 -9.47
N VAL A 81 9.76 10.93 -9.10
CA VAL A 81 10.43 10.15 -8.05
C VAL A 81 11.88 9.87 -8.45
N ARG A 82 12.11 9.46 -9.68
CA ARG A 82 13.46 9.25 -10.18
C ARG A 82 14.29 10.51 -10.13
N ASN A 83 13.74 11.64 -10.54
CA ASN A 83 14.43 12.92 -10.49
C ASN A 83 14.69 13.34 -9.05
N ALA A 84 13.75 13.15 -8.15
CA ALA A 84 13.93 13.44 -6.73
C ALA A 84 15.06 12.59 -6.14
N GLY A 85 15.12 11.32 -6.51
CA GLY A 85 16.19 10.43 -6.07
C GLY A 85 17.56 10.90 -6.49
N THR A 86 17.68 11.40 -7.71
CA THR A 86 18.96 11.92 -8.21
C THR A 86 19.28 13.32 -7.69
N THR A 87 18.26 14.14 -7.44
CA THR A 87 18.44 15.55 -7.06
C THR A 87 18.43 15.79 -5.57
N TYR A 88 17.62 15.03 -4.83
CA TYR A 88 17.40 15.28 -3.40
C TYR A 88 17.80 14.12 -2.51
N GLY A 89 17.60 12.90 -2.98
CA GLY A 89 17.85 11.71 -2.18
C GLY A 89 19.24 11.13 -2.32
N SER A 90 19.98 11.54 -3.33
CA SER A 90 21.33 11.07 -3.58
C SER A 90 22.35 12.17 -3.27
N PRO A 91 23.36 11.86 -2.47
CA PRO A 91 24.35 12.86 -2.09
C PRO A 91 25.45 13.10 -3.14
N HIS A 92 25.26 12.69 -4.33
CA HIS A 92 26.25 12.79 -5.39
C HIS A 92 26.92 14.13 -5.53
#